data_eecaf4d83e32d43c609ec2172cb17f4d
#
_entry.id   eecaf4d83e32d43c609ec2172cb17f4d
#
_cell.length_a   1.000
_cell.length_b   1.000
_cell.length_c   1.000
_cell.angle_alpha   90.00
_cell.angle_beta   90.00
_cell.angle_gamma   90.00
#
_symmetry.space_group_name_H-M   'P 1'
#
loop_
_entity.id
_entity.type
_entity.pdbx_description
1 polymer ?
#
loop_
_entity_poly.entity_id
_entity_poly.type
_entity_poly.pdbx_seq_one_letter_code
_entity_poly.pdbx_strand_id
1 'polypeptide(L)'
;MNSAPAVSAPAIPSGVTPVGSQFLPVLLPGVPVLARADAAVHVGCDPHSAVVLRPAPGVDVRAVADVLQRLRSPITYRAVSRKVRASGLDARTFRSMLDRLVAAGKATSTRRCARMCIDVHGHGDVAAALTASLRSSGHDVRNVRADHHRLRPRPGTLAVIADQPIADPVVTAYLMESRLPHVSAYLRDGIGVVGPLVLPGSSSCLRCVDLHRTDLDPQWPVLAAQLSGVAGYASPAVLRATIAIAHAQIDDIAAKLPGPTPISPTAVGRMFEFRESPARLDSLDIPVHPRCGCLADGYQLSHSSPRSTILGGGERTP
;
A
#
# COMPACT_ATOMS: atom_id res chain seq x y z
N MET A 1 -19.61 -25.87 -47.38
CA MET A 1 -20.44 -24.78 -46.85
C MET A 1 -21.19 -25.35 -45.65
N ASN A 2 -20.67 -25.10 -44.45
CA ASN A 2 -21.38 -25.40 -43.21
C ASN A 2 -21.01 -24.31 -42.20
N SER A 3 -21.94 -23.36 -42.00
CA SER A 3 -21.83 -22.28 -41.04
C SER A 3 -22.19 -22.79 -39.66
N ALA A 4 -21.27 -22.63 -38.70
CA ALA A 4 -21.51 -22.87 -37.28
C ALA A 4 -22.26 -21.67 -36.65
N PRO A 5 -23.21 -21.88 -35.73
CA PRO A 5 -23.97 -20.83 -35.10
C PRO A 5 -23.15 -20.08 -34.04
N ALA A 6 -23.28 -18.75 -34.03
CA ALA A 6 -22.71 -17.85 -33.05
C ALA A 6 -23.33 -18.08 -31.66
N VAL A 7 -22.50 -18.36 -30.66
CA VAL A 7 -22.90 -18.45 -29.26
C VAL A 7 -22.96 -17.01 -28.69
N SER A 8 -24.16 -16.54 -28.38
CA SER A 8 -24.38 -15.27 -27.65
C SER A 8 -23.85 -15.38 -26.22
N ALA A 9 -23.00 -14.44 -25.85
CA ALA A 9 -22.54 -14.24 -24.48
C ALA A 9 -23.70 -13.75 -23.58
N PRO A 10 -23.85 -14.24 -22.34
CA PRO A 10 -24.89 -13.77 -21.44
C PRO A 10 -24.62 -12.33 -20.98
N ALA A 11 -25.65 -11.49 -21.07
CA ALA A 11 -25.65 -10.11 -20.58
C ALA A 11 -25.47 -10.09 -19.06
N ILE A 12 -24.47 -9.32 -18.60
CA ILE A 12 -24.24 -9.02 -17.17
C ILE A 12 -25.34 -8.04 -16.74
N PRO A 13 -26.16 -8.34 -15.71
CA PRO A 13 -27.12 -7.38 -15.22
C PRO A 13 -26.41 -6.19 -14.57
N SER A 14 -26.68 -5.00 -15.07
CA SER A 14 -26.24 -3.72 -14.48
C SER A 14 -26.95 -3.53 -13.13
N GLY A 15 -26.34 -3.99 -12.05
CA GLY A 15 -26.80 -3.75 -10.69
C GLY A 15 -26.55 -2.28 -10.33
N VAL A 16 -27.55 -1.44 -10.47
CA VAL A 16 -27.57 -0.08 -9.90
C VAL A 16 -27.62 -0.22 -8.38
N THR A 17 -26.48 -0.05 -7.72
CA THR A 17 -26.40 0.00 -6.26
C THR A 17 -27.14 1.27 -5.79
N PRO A 18 -28.06 1.18 -4.81
CA PRO A 18 -28.82 2.35 -4.35
C PRO A 18 -27.87 3.38 -3.72
N VAL A 19 -27.96 4.62 -4.20
CA VAL A 19 -27.13 5.81 -3.89
C VAL A 19 -27.24 6.25 -2.40
N GLY A 20 -27.87 5.47 -1.51
CA GLY A 20 -28.29 5.91 -0.16
C GLY A 20 -27.40 5.53 1.02
N SER A 21 -26.43 4.63 0.88
CA SER A 21 -25.71 4.05 2.05
C SER A 21 -24.20 4.23 2.03
N GLN A 22 -23.62 4.95 1.09
CA GLN A 22 -22.18 5.14 1.01
C GLN A 22 -21.73 6.28 1.94
N PHE A 23 -20.78 5.97 2.84
CA PHE A 23 -20.14 6.98 3.66
C PHE A 23 -19.35 7.95 2.81
N LEU A 24 -19.32 9.23 3.23
CA LEU A 24 -18.50 10.26 2.61
C LEU A 24 -17.02 10.09 2.99
N PRO A 25 -16.07 10.61 2.19
CA PRO A 25 -14.68 10.68 2.59
C PRO A 25 -14.50 11.37 3.95
N VAL A 26 -13.56 10.87 4.74
CA VAL A 26 -13.23 11.42 6.07
C VAL A 26 -11.99 12.29 5.95
N LEU A 27 -12.05 13.50 6.50
CA LEU A 27 -10.87 14.37 6.61
C LEU A 27 -9.81 13.72 7.51
N LEU A 28 -8.56 13.82 7.11
CA LEU A 28 -7.46 13.34 7.94
C LEU A 28 -7.41 14.09 9.29
N PRO A 29 -7.04 13.42 10.38
CA PRO A 29 -6.87 14.07 11.68
C PRO A 29 -5.90 15.26 11.59
N GLY A 30 -6.23 16.35 12.25
CA GLY A 30 -5.38 17.55 12.29
C GLY A 30 -5.43 18.46 11.06
N VAL A 31 -6.07 18.06 9.95
CA VAL A 31 -6.22 18.94 8.79
C VAL A 31 -7.21 20.07 9.10
N PRO A 32 -6.78 21.36 9.12
CA PRO A 32 -7.66 22.48 9.36
C PRO A 32 -8.55 22.76 8.14
N VAL A 33 -9.77 23.25 8.41
CA VAL A 33 -10.70 23.74 7.39
C VAL A 33 -11.11 25.14 7.81
N LEU A 34 -10.78 26.13 6.99
CA LEU A 34 -10.94 27.55 7.32
C LEU A 34 -11.70 28.28 6.21
N ALA A 35 -12.66 29.12 6.60
CA ALA A 35 -13.27 30.06 5.67
C ALA A 35 -12.35 31.26 5.46
N ARG A 36 -12.08 31.62 4.21
CA ARG A 36 -11.25 32.77 3.83
C ARG A 36 -12.12 33.99 3.54
N ALA A 37 -11.52 35.18 3.67
CA ALA A 37 -12.20 36.44 3.36
C ALA A 37 -12.50 36.61 1.86
N ASP A 38 -11.73 35.93 0.99
CA ASP A 38 -11.89 35.94 -0.47
C ASP A 38 -12.93 34.90 -0.98
N ALA A 39 -13.92 34.61 -0.17
CA ALA A 39 -15.01 33.67 -0.47
C ALA A 39 -14.53 32.27 -0.89
N ALA A 40 -13.47 31.77 -0.25
CA ALA A 40 -12.94 30.43 -0.48
C ALA A 40 -12.86 29.64 0.83
N VAL A 41 -12.84 28.31 0.74
CA VAL A 41 -12.53 27.40 1.84
C VAL A 41 -11.10 26.89 1.70
N HIS A 42 -10.28 27.09 2.72
CA HIS A 42 -8.90 26.63 2.78
C HIS A 42 -8.83 25.34 3.60
N VAL A 43 -8.19 24.31 3.06
CA VAL A 43 -8.04 23.00 3.71
C VAL A 43 -6.57 22.60 3.72
N GLY A 44 -5.97 22.53 4.90
CA GLY A 44 -4.56 22.20 5.12
C GLY A 44 -3.79 23.33 5.82
N CYS A 45 -2.64 23.00 6.41
CA CYS A 45 -1.75 23.96 7.10
C CYS A 45 -0.68 24.54 6.17
N ASP A 46 -0.11 23.67 5.33
CA ASP A 46 1.03 24.02 4.48
C ASP A 46 0.54 24.66 3.17
N PRO A 47 0.98 25.92 2.86
CA PRO A 47 0.61 26.63 1.64
C PRO A 47 0.92 25.86 0.35
N HIS A 48 1.98 25.06 0.31
CA HIS A 48 2.39 24.28 -0.87
C HIS A 48 1.45 23.10 -1.16
N SER A 49 0.81 22.56 -0.13
CA SER A 49 -0.07 21.38 -0.23
C SER A 49 -1.52 21.68 0.15
N ALA A 50 -1.86 22.89 0.56
CA ALA A 50 -3.23 23.26 0.92
C ALA A 50 -4.15 23.23 -0.31
N VAL A 51 -5.40 22.83 -0.09
CA VAL A 51 -6.45 22.88 -1.11
C VAL A 51 -7.32 24.10 -0.87
N VAL A 52 -7.38 24.99 -1.86
CA VAL A 52 -8.31 26.13 -1.87
C VAL A 52 -9.52 25.75 -2.72
N LEU A 53 -10.67 25.64 -2.08
CA LEU A 53 -11.96 25.37 -2.74
C LEU A 53 -12.67 26.71 -2.94
N ARG A 54 -12.99 27.03 -4.22
CA ARG A 54 -13.71 28.24 -4.59
C ARG A 54 -15.10 27.84 -5.10
N PRO A 55 -16.14 27.91 -4.26
CA PRO A 55 -17.50 27.68 -4.71
C PRO A 55 -18.01 28.83 -5.58
N ALA A 56 -19.13 28.62 -6.24
CA ALA A 56 -19.78 29.66 -7.03
C ALA A 56 -20.22 30.87 -6.16
N PRO A 57 -20.36 32.07 -6.75
CA PRO A 57 -20.91 33.23 -6.05
C PRO A 57 -22.27 32.90 -5.39
N GLY A 58 -22.49 33.42 -4.19
CA GLY A 58 -23.72 33.17 -3.42
C GLY A 58 -23.69 31.94 -2.51
N VAL A 59 -22.63 31.11 -2.55
CA VAL A 59 -22.45 30.02 -1.60
C VAL A 59 -21.88 30.55 -0.29
N ASP A 60 -22.46 30.16 0.83
CA ASP A 60 -21.93 30.46 2.16
C ASP A 60 -20.69 29.59 2.47
N VAL A 61 -19.50 30.17 2.32
CA VAL A 61 -18.22 29.47 2.54
C VAL A 61 -18.02 29.06 3.99
N ARG A 62 -18.60 29.77 4.96
CA ARG A 62 -18.52 29.38 6.39
C ARG A 62 -19.36 28.13 6.64
N ALA A 63 -20.58 28.10 6.11
CA ALA A 63 -21.42 26.92 6.18
C ALA A 63 -20.79 25.70 5.47
N VAL A 64 -20.09 25.91 4.33
CA VAL A 64 -19.32 24.84 3.66
C VAL A 64 -18.19 24.36 4.55
N ALA A 65 -17.41 25.24 5.15
CA ALA A 65 -16.33 24.87 6.06
C ALA A 65 -16.86 24.06 7.26
N ASP A 66 -17.99 24.45 7.85
CA ASP A 66 -18.64 23.73 8.94
C ASP A 66 -19.12 22.34 8.54
N VAL A 67 -19.62 22.19 7.32
CA VAL A 67 -20.00 20.87 6.78
C VAL A 67 -18.75 19.99 6.61
N LEU A 68 -17.68 20.51 6.03
CA LEU A 68 -16.43 19.78 5.84
C LEU A 68 -15.81 19.37 7.19
N GLN A 69 -15.83 20.23 8.22
CA GLN A 69 -15.34 19.91 9.55
C GLN A 69 -16.09 18.73 10.20
N ARG A 70 -17.35 18.49 9.84
CA ARG A 70 -18.10 17.30 10.30
C ARG A 70 -17.63 15.99 9.70
N LEU A 71 -16.87 16.05 8.61
CA LEU A 71 -16.32 14.87 7.95
C LEU A 71 -15.08 14.30 8.67
N ARG A 72 -14.87 14.62 9.94
CA ARG A 72 -13.81 14.03 10.79
C ARG A 72 -14.17 12.63 11.32
N SER A 73 -15.39 12.19 11.09
CA SER A 73 -15.89 10.85 11.41
C SER A 73 -16.72 10.30 10.24
N PRO A 74 -16.84 8.97 10.11
CA PRO A 74 -17.66 8.37 9.06
C PRO A 74 -19.12 8.88 9.13
N ILE A 75 -19.57 9.56 8.09
CA ILE A 75 -20.91 10.12 7.98
C ILE A 75 -21.44 9.90 6.55
N THR A 76 -22.75 9.68 6.42
CA THR A 76 -23.39 9.52 5.11
C THR A 76 -23.80 10.87 4.51
N TYR A 77 -23.93 10.95 3.18
CA TYR A 77 -24.43 12.15 2.52
C TYR A 77 -25.81 12.57 3.05
N ARG A 78 -26.70 11.60 3.36
CA ARG A 78 -28.03 11.87 3.91
C ARG A 78 -27.95 12.70 5.19
N ALA A 79 -26.99 12.43 6.07
CA ALA A 79 -26.84 13.14 7.34
C ALA A 79 -26.37 14.60 7.18
N VAL A 80 -25.65 14.94 6.12
CA VAL A 80 -25.18 16.32 5.87
C VAL A 80 -25.94 17.03 4.75
N SER A 81 -26.77 16.35 3.99
CA SER A 81 -27.44 16.86 2.77
C SER A 81 -28.23 18.15 2.99
N ARG A 82 -28.91 18.29 4.15
CA ARG A 82 -29.64 19.52 4.50
C ARG A 82 -28.70 20.70 4.66
N LYS A 83 -27.56 20.51 5.35
CA LYS A 83 -26.56 21.58 5.56
C LYS A 83 -25.83 21.93 4.27
N VAL A 84 -25.52 20.94 3.41
CA VAL A 84 -24.94 21.17 2.10
C VAL A 84 -25.85 22.06 1.26
N ARG A 85 -27.15 21.74 1.19
CA ARG A 85 -28.13 22.57 0.47
C ARG A 85 -28.31 23.96 1.10
N ALA A 86 -28.33 24.05 2.39
CA ALA A 86 -28.45 25.32 3.11
C ALA A 86 -27.24 26.25 2.88
N SER A 87 -26.05 25.70 2.59
CA SER A 87 -24.88 26.49 2.19
C SER A 87 -24.91 26.98 0.73
N GLY A 88 -25.91 26.60 -0.05
CA GLY A 88 -26.02 26.95 -1.48
C GLY A 88 -25.31 25.96 -2.42
N LEU A 89 -24.77 24.84 -1.89
CA LEU A 89 -24.12 23.82 -2.72
C LEU A 89 -25.10 22.74 -3.19
N ASP A 90 -24.97 22.36 -4.45
CA ASP A 90 -25.57 21.14 -4.97
C ASP A 90 -24.71 19.88 -4.64
N ALA A 91 -25.33 18.72 -4.76
CA ALA A 91 -24.69 17.44 -4.41
C ALA A 91 -23.49 17.09 -5.30
N ARG A 92 -23.50 17.50 -6.57
CA ARG A 92 -22.41 17.21 -7.53
C ARG A 92 -21.18 18.05 -7.19
N THR A 93 -21.36 19.35 -6.99
CA THR A 93 -20.28 20.27 -6.61
C THR A 93 -19.67 19.86 -5.29
N PHE A 94 -20.51 19.51 -4.29
CA PHE A 94 -19.99 19.01 -3.01
C PHE A 94 -19.16 17.73 -3.15
N ARG A 95 -19.62 16.78 -3.98
CA ARG A 95 -18.84 15.54 -4.25
C ARG A 95 -17.52 15.85 -4.93
N SER A 96 -17.52 16.71 -5.96
CA SER A 96 -16.28 17.15 -6.63
C SER A 96 -15.28 17.81 -5.68
N MET A 97 -15.75 18.59 -4.69
CA MET A 97 -14.89 19.13 -3.64
C MET A 97 -14.26 18.01 -2.80
N LEU A 98 -15.03 16.99 -2.42
CA LEU A 98 -14.50 15.85 -1.67
C LEU A 98 -13.48 15.04 -2.47
N ASP A 99 -13.73 14.79 -3.76
CA ASP A 99 -12.82 14.10 -4.65
C ASP A 99 -11.48 14.84 -4.77
N ARG A 100 -11.51 16.18 -4.84
CA ARG A 100 -10.30 17.02 -4.81
C ARG A 100 -9.54 16.90 -3.48
N LEU A 101 -10.25 16.84 -2.35
CA LEU A 101 -9.61 16.66 -1.04
C LEU A 101 -8.96 15.28 -0.91
N VAL A 102 -9.59 14.24 -1.45
CA VAL A 102 -9.01 12.88 -1.49
C VAL A 102 -7.79 12.85 -2.39
N ALA A 103 -7.88 13.41 -3.60
CA ALA A 103 -6.76 13.47 -4.54
C ALA A 103 -5.55 14.23 -3.99
N ALA A 104 -5.80 15.27 -3.16
CA ALA A 104 -4.76 16.05 -2.49
C ALA A 104 -4.29 15.44 -1.16
N GLY A 105 -4.75 14.25 -0.79
CA GLY A 105 -4.38 13.59 0.46
C GLY A 105 -4.85 14.34 1.73
N LYS A 106 -5.91 15.15 1.65
CA LYS A 106 -6.51 15.85 2.81
C LYS A 106 -7.69 15.08 3.41
N ALA A 107 -8.24 14.15 2.64
CA ALA A 107 -9.29 13.24 3.07
C ALA A 107 -9.00 11.83 2.56
N THR A 108 -9.52 10.83 3.25
CA THR A 108 -9.48 9.44 2.81
C THR A 108 -10.90 8.96 2.50
N SER A 109 -11.06 8.15 1.47
CA SER A 109 -12.32 7.44 1.26
C SER A 109 -12.57 6.55 2.47
N THR A 110 -13.81 6.52 2.99
CA THR A 110 -14.22 5.81 4.22
C THR A 110 -14.17 4.27 4.11
N ARG A 111 -13.18 3.73 3.44
CA ARG A 111 -12.72 2.40 3.83
C ARG A 111 -11.97 2.60 5.15
N ARG A 112 -12.57 2.22 6.29
CA ARG A 112 -11.81 1.88 7.49
C ARG A 112 -10.55 1.16 7.00
N CYS A 113 -9.38 1.46 7.58
CA CYS A 113 -8.24 0.54 7.45
C CYS A 113 -8.81 -0.85 7.62
N ALA A 114 -8.90 -1.61 6.53
CA ALA A 114 -9.55 -2.90 6.58
C ALA A 114 -8.70 -3.70 7.56
N ARG A 115 -9.29 -4.14 8.67
CA ARG A 115 -8.59 -5.03 9.59
C ARG A 115 -8.14 -6.22 8.78
N MET A 116 -6.83 -6.44 8.74
CA MET A 116 -6.23 -7.54 8.03
C MET A 116 -5.70 -8.55 9.05
N CYS A 117 -5.84 -9.83 8.72
CA CYS A 117 -5.11 -10.88 9.42
C CYS A 117 -3.66 -10.85 8.94
N ILE A 118 -2.70 -10.77 9.84
CA ILE A 118 -1.28 -10.67 9.51
C ILE A 118 -0.51 -11.75 10.27
N ASP A 119 0.25 -12.54 9.54
CA ASP A 119 1.15 -13.54 10.10
C ASP A 119 2.59 -13.05 9.95
N VAL A 120 3.26 -12.75 11.08
CA VAL A 120 4.64 -12.27 11.12
C VAL A 120 5.59 -13.45 11.34
N HIS A 121 6.41 -13.73 10.34
CA HIS A 121 7.48 -14.72 10.35
C HIS A 121 8.79 -14.02 10.67
N GLY A 122 9.25 -14.15 11.91
CA GLY A 122 10.43 -13.51 12.46
C GLY A 122 10.33 -13.39 13.97
N HIS A 123 11.47 -13.15 14.64
CA HIS A 123 11.55 -13.09 16.10
C HIS A 123 12.58 -12.07 16.62
N GLY A 124 13.10 -11.22 15.73
CA GLY A 124 13.99 -10.12 16.07
C GLY A 124 13.25 -8.81 16.36
N ASP A 125 14.01 -7.72 16.35
CA ASP A 125 13.53 -6.39 16.71
C ASP A 125 12.49 -5.84 15.71
N VAL A 126 12.66 -6.13 14.40
CA VAL A 126 11.69 -5.71 13.38
C VAL A 126 10.37 -6.41 13.59
N ALA A 127 10.37 -7.75 13.78
CA ALA A 127 9.16 -8.52 14.03
C ALA A 127 8.41 -8.03 15.28
N ALA A 128 9.14 -7.82 16.38
CA ALA A 128 8.57 -7.39 17.66
C ALA A 128 7.94 -5.99 17.55
N ALA A 129 8.70 -5.02 17.05
CA ALA A 129 8.25 -3.64 16.95
C ALA A 129 7.12 -3.46 15.91
N LEU A 130 7.21 -4.14 14.76
CA LEU A 130 6.17 -4.10 13.72
C LEU A 130 4.87 -4.74 14.23
N THR A 131 4.97 -5.88 14.93
CA THR A 131 3.80 -6.53 15.57
C THR A 131 3.09 -5.59 16.52
N ALA A 132 3.83 -4.91 17.41
CA ALA A 132 3.26 -3.94 18.35
C ALA A 132 2.58 -2.78 17.62
N SER A 133 3.24 -2.23 16.59
CA SER A 133 2.72 -1.15 15.77
C SER A 133 1.42 -1.53 15.06
N LEU A 134 1.37 -2.67 14.40
CA LEU A 134 0.19 -3.16 13.67
C LEU A 134 -0.99 -3.49 14.59
N ARG A 135 -0.73 -4.09 15.75
CA ARG A 135 -1.78 -4.34 16.75
C ARG A 135 -2.38 -3.05 17.28
N SER A 136 -1.57 -2.01 17.49
CA SER A 136 -2.06 -0.70 17.96
C SER A 136 -3.01 -0.03 16.96
N SER A 137 -2.87 -0.33 15.67
CA SER A 137 -3.78 0.13 14.59
C SER A 137 -4.98 -0.78 14.38
N GLY A 138 -5.10 -1.87 15.16
CA GLY A 138 -6.27 -2.75 15.17
C GLY A 138 -6.21 -3.90 14.17
N HIS A 139 -5.04 -4.20 13.56
CA HIS A 139 -4.84 -5.43 12.80
C HIS A 139 -4.82 -6.66 13.73
N ASP A 140 -5.25 -7.81 13.18
CA ASP A 140 -5.17 -9.09 13.88
C ASP A 140 -3.82 -9.76 13.57
N VAL A 141 -2.84 -9.59 14.44
CA VAL A 141 -1.45 -10.01 14.21
C VAL A 141 -1.10 -11.25 15.03
N ARG A 142 -0.61 -12.27 14.33
CA ARG A 142 -0.07 -13.50 14.91
C ARG A 142 1.43 -13.62 14.59
N ASN A 143 2.25 -13.87 15.60
CA ASN A 143 3.65 -14.22 15.40
C ASN A 143 3.76 -15.72 15.13
N VAL A 144 4.40 -16.07 14.02
CA VAL A 144 4.58 -17.45 13.57
C VAL A 144 5.99 -17.88 13.89
N ARG A 145 6.13 -18.88 14.76
CA ARG A 145 7.42 -19.56 15.06
C ARG A 145 7.61 -20.76 14.11
N ALA A 146 8.81 -21.32 14.11
CA ALA A 146 9.35 -22.25 13.11
C ALA A 146 8.50 -23.46 12.64
N ASP A 147 7.36 -23.78 13.25
CA ASP A 147 6.49 -24.90 12.84
C ASP A 147 5.48 -24.50 11.76
N HIS A 148 5.95 -23.90 10.69
CA HIS A 148 5.12 -23.30 9.64
C HIS A 148 4.16 -24.27 8.95
N HIS A 149 4.55 -25.53 8.78
CA HIS A 149 3.78 -26.57 8.10
C HIS A 149 2.53 -27.04 8.86
N ARG A 150 2.33 -26.60 10.11
CA ARG A 150 1.15 -26.91 10.93
C ARG A 150 0.10 -25.79 10.96
N LEU A 151 0.43 -24.60 10.47
CA LEU A 151 -0.46 -23.46 10.52
C LEU A 151 -1.29 -23.37 9.25
N ARG A 152 -2.59 -23.58 9.36
CA ARG A 152 -3.49 -23.27 8.25
C ARG A 152 -3.58 -21.76 8.06
N PRO A 153 -3.39 -21.24 6.82
CA PRO A 153 -3.60 -19.83 6.54
C PRO A 153 -5.03 -19.43 6.88
N ARG A 154 -5.19 -18.27 7.49
CA ARG A 154 -6.52 -17.67 7.68
C ARG A 154 -6.93 -16.99 6.37
N PRO A 155 -8.22 -17.00 5.96
CA PRO A 155 -8.67 -16.28 4.79
C PRO A 155 -8.28 -14.78 4.86
N GLY A 156 -7.76 -14.23 3.76
CA GLY A 156 -7.34 -12.83 3.69
C GLY A 156 -6.09 -12.49 4.52
N THR A 157 -5.24 -13.47 4.84
CA THR A 157 -3.99 -13.25 5.56
C THR A 157 -2.93 -12.65 4.65
N LEU A 158 -2.19 -11.65 5.17
CA LEU A 158 -0.91 -11.20 4.65
C LEU A 158 0.20 -11.79 5.52
N ALA A 159 1.22 -12.40 4.91
CA ALA A 159 2.42 -12.80 5.63
C ALA A 159 3.47 -11.68 5.58
N VAL A 160 4.18 -11.47 6.68
CA VAL A 160 5.33 -10.57 6.76
C VAL A 160 6.55 -11.40 7.12
N ILE A 161 7.58 -11.38 6.26
CA ILE A 161 8.88 -12.00 6.53
C ILE A 161 9.75 -10.91 7.16
N ALA A 162 9.96 -11.01 8.47
CA ALA A 162 10.67 -10.00 9.25
C ALA A 162 12.07 -10.45 9.64
N ASP A 163 12.98 -9.49 9.90
CA ASP A 163 14.35 -9.67 10.42
C ASP A 163 15.36 -10.36 9.48
N GLN A 164 14.92 -10.95 8.38
CA GLN A 164 15.74 -11.82 7.54
C GLN A 164 16.16 -11.13 6.25
N PRO A 165 17.43 -10.70 6.09
CA PRO A 165 17.96 -10.22 4.81
C PRO A 165 17.88 -11.27 3.70
N ILE A 166 18.03 -12.54 4.09
CA ILE A 166 17.79 -13.72 3.24
C ILE A 166 16.61 -14.48 3.86
N ALA A 167 15.50 -14.50 3.12
CA ALA A 167 14.31 -15.20 3.55
C ALA A 167 14.54 -16.71 3.62
N ASP A 168 14.02 -17.36 4.66
CA ASP A 168 14.06 -18.81 4.78
C ASP A 168 13.38 -19.48 3.57
N PRO A 169 14.11 -20.35 2.82
CA PRO A 169 13.55 -21.02 1.64
C PRO A 169 12.31 -21.87 1.96
N VAL A 170 12.24 -22.47 3.14
CA VAL A 170 11.09 -23.29 3.55
C VAL A 170 9.84 -22.40 3.75
N VAL A 171 10.01 -21.27 4.41
CA VAL A 171 8.93 -20.26 4.58
C VAL A 171 8.49 -19.73 3.22
N THR A 172 9.44 -19.37 2.38
CA THR A 172 9.16 -18.80 1.06
C THR A 172 8.42 -19.80 0.18
N ALA A 173 8.85 -21.07 0.14
CA ALA A 173 8.18 -22.13 -0.60
C ALA A 173 6.74 -22.32 -0.11
N TYR A 174 6.55 -22.44 1.20
CA TYR A 174 5.22 -22.55 1.81
C TYR A 174 4.28 -21.39 1.42
N LEU A 175 4.76 -20.13 1.46
CA LEU A 175 3.97 -18.97 1.12
C LEU A 175 3.59 -18.95 -0.37
N MET A 176 4.50 -19.35 -1.25
CA MET A 176 4.26 -19.45 -2.68
C MET A 176 3.26 -20.56 -3.03
N GLU A 177 3.43 -21.76 -2.47
CA GLU A 177 2.54 -22.93 -2.66
C GLU A 177 1.13 -22.65 -2.12
N SER A 178 1.04 -22.01 -0.95
CA SER A 178 -0.23 -21.62 -0.33
C SER A 178 -0.89 -20.40 -0.98
N ARG A 179 -0.26 -19.81 -2.01
CA ARG A 179 -0.70 -18.57 -2.67
C ARG A 179 -0.96 -17.42 -1.71
N LEU A 180 -0.18 -17.31 -0.64
CA LEU A 180 -0.30 -16.26 0.37
C LEU A 180 0.44 -15.00 -0.08
N PRO A 181 -0.24 -13.84 -0.18
CA PRO A 181 0.43 -12.57 -0.31
C PRO A 181 1.43 -12.36 0.83
N HIS A 182 2.65 -11.93 0.50
CA HIS A 182 3.67 -11.71 1.52
C HIS A 182 4.59 -10.54 1.18
N VAL A 183 5.11 -9.89 2.21
CA VAL A 183 6.00 -8.74 2.13
C VAL A 183 7.18 -8.91 3.08
N SER A 184 8.38 -8.50 2.68
CA SER A 184 9.56 -8.54 3.55
C SER A 184 9.75 -7.21 4.28
N ALA A 185 10.29 -7.27 5.52
CA ALA A 185 10.71 -6.11 6.30
C ALA A 185 11.92 -6.48 7.15
N TYR A 186 13.09 -5.91 6.85
CA TYR A 186 14.34 -6.29 7.53
C TYR A 186 15.36 -5.15 7.52
N LEU A 187 16.42 -5.34 8.30
CA LEU A 187 17.59 -4.47 8.32
C LEU A 187 18.75 -5.17 7.59
N ARG A 188 19.62 -4.40 6.93
CA ARG A 188 20.90 -4.89 6.39
C ARG A 188 21.88 -3.73 6.25
N ASP A 189 23.13 -3.93 6.58
CA ASP A 189 24.21 -2.98 6.33
C ASP A 189 23.90 -1.55 6.79
N GLY A 190 23.21 -1.40 7.94
CA GLY A 190 22.83 -0.10 8.46
C GLY A 190 21.62 0.55 7.77
N ILE A 191 20.94 -0.12 6.85
CA ILE A 191 19.74 0.38 6.16
C ILE A 191 18.51 -0.45 6.48
N GLY A 192 17.35 0.18 6.35
CA GLY A 192 16.05 -0.48 6.47
C GLY A 192 15.49 -0.85 5.11
N VAL A 193 14.94 -2.06 4.97
CA VAL A 193 14.38 -2.57 3.72
C VAL A 193 12.95 -3.04 3.94
N VAL A 194 12.03 -2.62 3.06
CA VAL A 194 10.62 -3.03 3.06
C VAL A 194 10.20 -3.42 1.65
N GLY A 195 9.58 -4.58 1.50
CA GLY A 195 9.16 -5.13 0.20
C GLY A 195 10.18 -6.12 -0.39
N PRO A 196 9.88 -6.62 -1.61
CA PRO A 196 8.65 -6.38 -2.35
C PRO A 196 7.41 -7.05 -1.71
N LEU A 197 6.22 -6.53 -2.01
CA LEU A 197 4.99 -7.31 -1.84
C LEU A 197 4.94 -8.32 -2.98
N VAL A 198 4.90 -9.58 -2.61
CA VAL A 198 4.74 -10.71 -3.52
C VAL A 198 3.28 -11.14 -3.56
N LEU A 199 2.73 -11.15 -4.76
CA LEU A 199 1.44 -11.77 -5.07
C LEU A 199 1.74 -13.06 -5.86
N PRO A 200 1.69 -14.25 -5.24
CA PRO A 200 2.09 -15.49 -5.87
C PRO A 200 1.38 -15.74 -7.21
N GLY A 201 2.16 -15.99 -8.26
CA GLY A 201 1.67 -16.17 -9.62
C GLY A 201 1.30 -14.88 -10.37
N SER A 202 1.46 -13.69 -9.76
CA SER A 202 1.02 -12.42 -10.36
C SER A 202 2.07 -11.30 -10.30
N SER A 203 3.10 -11.44 -9.47
CA SER A 203 4.19 -10.46 -9.35
C SER A 203 5.54 -11.13 -9.27
N SER A 204 6.62 -10.31 -9.32
CA SER A 204 7.96 -10.79 -8.95
C SER A 204 7.96 -11.33 -7.52
N CYS A 205 8.74 -12.38 -7.30
CA CYS A 205 8.87 -13.04 -6.00
C CYS A 205 10.27 -12.81 -5.39
N LEU A 206 10.51 -13.32 -4.17
CA LEU A 206 11.81 -13.16 -3.51
C LEU A 206 12.95 -13.86 -4.27
N ARG A 207 12.65 -14.97 -5.00
CA ARG A 207 13.63 -15.59 -5.90
C ARG A 207 14.02 -14.66 -7.07
N CYS A 208 13.10 -13.82 -7.57
CA CYS A 208 13.46 -12.81 -8.58
C CYS A 208 14.50 -11.83 -8.02
N VAL A 209 14.33 -11.38 -6.76
CA VAL A 209 15.31 -10.52 -6.07
C VAL A 209 16.68 -11.17 -6.04
N ASP A 210 16.77 -12.45 -5.66
CA ASP A 210 18.04 -13.18 -5.58
C ASP A 210 18.65 -13.45 -6.96
N LEU A 211 17.85 -13.69 -7.97
CA LEU A 211 18.33 -13.85 -9.35
C LEU A 211 18.88 -12.53 -9.91
N HIS A 212 18.25 -11.39 -9.64
CA HIS A 212 18.82 -10.09 -10.00
C HIS A 212 20.12 -9.80 -9.27
N ARG A 213 20.24 -10.19 -8.00
CA ARG A 213 21.51 -10.10 -7.26
C ARG A 213 22.58 -11.03 -7.82
N THR A 214 22.18 -12.22 -8.27
CA THR A 214 23.09 -13.17 -8.94
C THR A 214 23.61 -12.63 -10.28
N ASP A 215 22.80 -11.87 -11.01
CA ASP A 215 23.24 -11.21 -12.24
C ASP A 215 24.25 -10.08 -11.97
N LEU A 216 24.18 -9.43 -10.80
CA LEU A 216 25.17 -8.44 -10.35
C LEU A 216 26.44 -9.10 -9.81
N ASP A 217 26.29 -10.20 -9.07
CA ASP A 217 27.39 -10.98 -8.49
C ASP A 217 27.09 -12.48 -8.60
N PRO A 218 27.79 -13.21 -9.49
CA PRO A 218 27.61 -14.65 -9.65
C PRO A 218 27.89 -15.48 -8.38
N GLN A 219 28.61 -14.92 -7.39
CA GLN A 219 28.84 -15.56 -6.09
C GLN A 219 27.66 -15.38 -5.12
N TRP A 220 26.66 -14.58 -5.48
CA TRP A 220 25.50 -14.31 -4.61
C TRP A 220 24.86 -15.57 -4.00
N PRO A 221 24.64 -16.69 -4.73
CA PRO A 221 24.03 -17.88 -4.13
C PRO A 221 24.84 -18.47 -2.96
N VAL A 222 26.17 -18.39 -3.03
CA VAL A 222 27.07 -18.86 -1.97
C VAL A 222 27.04 -17.89 -0.79
N LEU A 223 27.03 -16.59 -1.06
CA LEU A 223 26.94 -15.56 -0.03
C LEU A 223 25.57 -15.61 0.67
N ALA A 224 24.48 -15.78 -0.07
CA ALA A 224 23.14 -15.91 0.48
C ALA A 224 23.00 -17.13 1.41
N ALA A 225 23.62 -18.26 1.03
CA ALA A 225 23.63 -19.44 1.89
C ALA A 225 24.34 -19.18 3.23
N GLN A 226 25.44 -18.43 3.22
CA GLN A 226 26.18 -18.05 4.44
C GLN A 226 25.43 -17.00 5.29
N LEU A 227 24.65 -16.12 4.63
CA LEU A 227 23.83 -15.10 5.29
C LEU A 227 22.48 -15.63 5.78
N SER A 228 22.15 -16.89 5.46
CA SER A 228 20.92 -17.52 5.93
C SER A 228 20.87 -17.59 7.45
N GLY A 229 19.80 -17.10 8.06
CA GLY A 229 19.65 -17.05 9.52
C GLY A 229 20.41 -15.91 10.20
N VAL A 230 21.19 -15.11 9.46
CA VAL A 230 21.86 -13.92 10.00
C VAL A 230 20.86 -12.77 10.09
N ALA A 231 20.69 -12.20 11.30
CA ALA A 231 19.90 -11.00 11.48
C ALA A 231 20.70 -9.77 11.03
N GLY A 232 20.06 -8.90 10.25
CA GLY A 232 20.65 -7.61 9.89
C GLY A 232 20.62 -6.63 11.06
N TYR A 233 21.51 -5.64 11.02
CA TYR A 233 21.61 -4.59 12.03
C TYR A 233 21.56 -3.19 11.40
N ALA A 234 20.93 -2.26 12.12
CA ALA A 234 20.96 -0.84 11.82
C ALA A 234 20.76 -0.02 13.11
N SER A 235 20.93 1.30 13.03
CA SER A 235 20.68 2.18 14.15
C SER A 235 19.22 2.12 14.65
N PRO A 236 18.93 2.49 15.90
CA PRO A 236 17.56 2.58 16.39
C PRO A 236 16.67 3.54 15.59
N ALA A 237 17.25 4.55 14.96
CA ALA A 237 16.53 5.48 14.08
C ALA A 237 16.08 4.78 12.79
N VAL A 238 16.99 4.03 12.14
CA VAL A 238 16.69 3.23 10.95
C VAL A 238 15.66 2.15 11.25
N LEU A 239 15.78 1.44 12.40
CA LEU A 239 14.78 0.47 12.83
C LEU A 239 13.38 1.12 12.90
N ARG A 240 13.24 2.24 13.60
CA ARG A 240 11.94 2.93 13.72
C ARG A 240 11.39 3.40 12.38
N ALA A 241 12.24 3.95 11.51
CA ALA A 241 11.85 4.35 10.16
C ALA A 241 11.37 3.14 9.35
N THR A 242 12.07 2.00 9.43
CA THR A 242 11.68 0.76 8.75
C THR A 242 10.31 0.27 9.20
N ILE A 243 10.04 0.31 10.52
CA ILE A 243 8.72 -0.06 11.06
C ILE A 243 7.63 0.87 10.55
N ALA A 244 7.86 2.18 10.52
CA ALA A 244 6.89 3.15 10.03
C ALA A 244 6.59 2.95 8.53
N ILE A 245 7.62 2.70 7.71
CA ILE A 245 7.47 2.43 6.28
C ILE A 245 6.73 1.11 6.06
N ALA A 246 7.12 0.04 6.76
CA ALA A 246 6.45 -1.27 6.67
C ALA A 246 4.97 -1.18 7.06
N HIS A 247 4.66 -0.49 8.15
CA HIS A 247 3.28 -0.27 8.59
C HIS A 247 2.47 0.49 7.52
N ALA A 248 3.00 1.58 6.98
CA ALA A 248 2.33 2.36 5.94
C ALA A 248 2.07 1.52 4.67
N GLN A 249 3.01 0.66 4.27
CA GLN A 249 2.80 -0.24 3.14
C GLN A 249 1.76 -1.32 3.45
N ILE A 250 1.71 -1.85 4.67
CA ILE A 250 0.71 -2.83 5.09
C ILE A 250 -0.69 -2.20 5.13
N ASP A 251 -0.83 -0.97 5.59
CA ASP A 251 -2.09 -0.22 5.52
C ASP A 251 -2.56 -0.01 4.07
N ASP A 252 -1.63 0.32 3.15
CA ASP A 252 -1.91 0.44 1.72
C ASP A 252 -2.37 -0.90 1.12
N ILE A 253 -1.72 -2.00 1.49
CA ILE A 253 -2.09 -3.37 1.11
C ILE A 253 -3.50 -3.70 1.64
N ALA A 254 -3.76 -3.45 2.92
CA ALA A 254 -5.05 -3.70 3.55
C ALA A 254 -6.20 -2.91 2.90
N ALA A 255 -5.92 -1.70 2.44
CA ALA A 255 -6.89 -0.86 1.74
C ALA A 255 -7.20 -1.33 0.31
N LYS A 256 -6.24 -1.97 -0.37
CA LYS A 256 -6.32 -2.26 -1.82
C LYS A 256 -6.59 -3.72 -2.16
N LEU A 257 -6.00 -4.68 -1.45
CA LEU A 257 -6.14 -6.10 -1.76
C LEU A 257 -7.58 -6.64 -1.69
N PRO A 258 -8.45 -6.25 -0.72
CA PRO A 258 -9.80 -6.80 -0.60
C PRO A 258 -10.83 -6.17 -1.57
N GLY A 259 -10.42 -5.36 -2.54
CA GLY A 259 -11.35 -4.59 -3.39
C GLY A 259 -11.79 -5.32 -4.65
N PRO A 260 -13.03 -5.05 -5.15
CA PRO A 260 -13.51 -5.58 -6.42
C PRO A 260 -12.81 -4.98 -7.65
N THR A 261 -12.10 -3.87 -7.48
CA THR A 261 -11.29 -3.25 -8.53
C THR A 261 -9.83 -3.49 -8.20
N PRO A 262 -9.01 -4.05 -9.10
CA PRO A 262 -7.61 -4.34 -8.83
C PRO A 262 -6.79 -3.05 -8.85
N ILE A 263 -6.78 -2.32 -7.73
CA ILE A 263 -5.80 -1.27 -7.50
C ILE A 263 -4.59 -1.95 -6.88
N SER A 264 -3.48 -2.01 -7.62
CA SER A 264 -2.26 -2.61 -7.09
C SER A 264 -1.72 -1.81 -5.90
N PRO A 265 -1.41 -2.47 -4.78
CA PRO A 265 -0.64 -1.84 -3.70
C PRO A 265 0.71 -1.32 -4.21
N THR A 266 1.20 -0.24 -3.58
CA THR A 266 2.43 0.44 -4.00
C THR A 266 3.68 -0.46 -3.93
N ALA A 267 3.68 -1.41 -2.99
CA ALA A 267 4.80 -2.33 -2.76
C ALA A 267 4.86 -3.53 -3.73
N VAL A 268 3.85 -3.73 -4.62
CA VAL A 268 3.88 -4.83 -5.59
C VAL A 268 5.07 -4.69 -6.53
N GLY A 269 5.96 -5.68 -6.54
CA GLY A 269 7.17 -5.67 -7.35
C GLY A 269 8.12 -4.50 -7.05
N ARG A 270 8.04 -3.93 -5.84
CA ARG A 270 8.81 -2.75 -5.44
C ARG A 270 9.39 -2.93 -4.05
N MET A 271 10.63 -2.51 -3.89
CA MET A 271 11.37 -2.51 -2.63
C MET A 271 11.68 -1.06 -2.21
N PHE A 272 11.56 -0.77 -0.92
CA PHE A 272 11.89 0.52 -0.33
C PHE A 272 13.12 0.37 0.55
N GLU A 273 14.11 1.23 0.36
CA GLU A 273 15.34 1.28 1.17
C GLU A 273 15.45 2.62 1.88
N PHE A 274 15.50 2.60 3.20
CA PHE A 274 15.74 3.79 4.00
C PHE A 274 17.19 3.85 4.46
N ARG A 275 17.85 4.97 4.20
CA ARG A 275 19.20 5.31 4.65
C ARG A 275 19.14 6.52 5.56
N GLU A 276 19.94 6.51 6.63
CA GLU A 276 19.93 7.57 7.63
C GLU A 276 20.82 8.76 7.25
N SER A 277 21.93 8.52 6.58
CA SER A 277 22.92 9.56 6.30
C SER A 277 23.38 9.56 4.83
N PRO A 278 22.94 10.53 4.02
CA PRO A 278 21.84 11.44 4.30
C PRO A 278 20.48 10.71 4.38
N ALA A 279 19.54 11.28 5.15
CA ALA A 279 18.21 10.66 5.28
C ALA A 279 17.52 10.60 3.91
N ARG A 280 17.28 9.39 3.42
CA ARG A 280 16.70 9.15 2.09
C ARG A 280 15.89 7.87 2.09
N LEU A 281 14.76 7.90 1.38
CA LEU A 281 13.95 6.73 1.07
C LEU A 281 14.01 6.50 -0.44
N ASP A 282 14.64 5.41 -0.84
CA ASP A 282 14.72 4.98 -2.23
C ASP A 282 13.62 3.96 -2.55
N SER A 283 13.13 3.99 -3.77
CA SER A 283 12.17 3.01 -4.29
C SER A 283 12.78 2.30 -5.49
N LEU A 284 12.91 0.99 -5.39
CA LEU A 284 13.53 0.12 -6.39
C LEU A 284 12.45 -0.78 -7.01
N ASP A 285 12.31 -0.73 -8.33
CA ASP A 285 11.44 -1.66 -9.04
C ASP A 285 12.15 -3.01 -9.16
N ILE A 286 11.43 -4.07 -8.83
CA ILE A 286 11.90 -5.46 -8.93
C ILE A 286 11.06 -6.16 -10.00
N PRO A 287 11.48 -6.17 -11.25
CA PRO A 287 10.74 -6.88 -12.31
C PRO A 287 10.84 -8.40 -12.11
N VAL A 288 9.93 -9.12 -12.76
CA VAL A 288 10.02 -10.58 -12.82
C VAL A 288 11.30 -10.95 -13.57
N HIS A 289 12.11 -11.79 -12.94
CA HIS A 289 13.38 -12.21 -13.56
C HIS A 289 13.13 -13.25 -14.66
N PRO A 290 13.76 -13.14 -15.84
CA PRO A 290 13.52 -14.06 -16.96
C PRO A 290 13.76 -15.54 -16.64
N ARG A 291 14.71 -15.85 -15.75
CA ARG A 291 15.02 -17.22 -15.29
C ARG A 291 14.12 -17.69 -14.14
N CYS A 292 13.12 -16.88 -13.70
CA CYS A 292 12.23 -17.25 -12.60
C CYS A 292 10.88 -17.71 -13.13
N GLY A 293 10.46 -18.94 -12.81
CA GLY A 293 9.15 -19.48 -13.16
C GLY A 293 8.03 -19.11 -12.18
N CYS A 294 8.08 -17.92 -11.53
CA CYS A 294 7.12 -17.57 -10.47
C CYS A 294 5.77 -17.04 -10.98
N LEU A 295 5.66 -16.70 -12.26
CA LEU A 295 4.38 -16.35 -12.87
C LEU A 295 3.66 -17.63 -13.30
N ALA A 296 2.37 -17.74 -12.99
CA ALA A 296 1.52 -18.75 -13.59
C ALA A 296 1.33 -18.43 -15.09
N ASP A 297 1.41 -19.44 -15.94
CA ASP A 297 1.16 -19.29 -17.37
C ASP A 297 -0.19 -18.58 -17.60
N GLY A 298 -0.14 -17.39 -18.19
CA GLY A 298 -1.34 -16.69 -18.70
C GLY A 298 -1.74 -15.38 -18.06
N TYR A 299 -1.06 -14.85 -17.03
CA TYR A 299 -1.41 -13.55 -16.46
C TYR A 299 -0.31 -12.49 -16.73
N GLN A 300 -0.41 -11.79 -17.86
CA GLN A 300 0.40 -10.60 -18.12
C GLN A 300 -0.33 -9.36 -17.56
N LEU A 301 0.18 -8.80 -16.48
CA LEU A 301 -0.14 -7.43 -16.09
C LEU A 301 0.55 -6.50 -17.10
N SER A 302 -0.24 -5.78 -17.90
CA SER A 302 0.26 -4.72 -18.78
C SER A 302 0.74 -3.54 -17.92
N HIS A 303 2.03 -3.52 -17.61
CA HIS A 303 2.69 -2.37 -17.01
C HIS A 303 3.23 -1.45 -18.11
N SER A 304 2.48 -0.42 -18.44
CA SER A 304 3.03 0.78 -19.08
C SER A 304 3.57 1.69 -17.96
N SER A 305 4.86 1.54 -17.63
CA SER A 305 5.60 2.50 -16.79
C SER A 305 6.71 3.14 -17.61
N PRO A 306 6.95 4.45 -17.50
CA PRO A 306 8.09 5.09 -18.14
C PRO A 306 9.39 4.56 -17.50
N ARG A 307 10.35 4.23 -18.36
CA ARG A 307 11.66 3.76 -17.97
C ARG A 307 12.40 4.82 -17.13
N SER A 308 12.52 4.59 -15.84
CA SER A 308 13.55 5.23 -15.03
C SER A 308 14.77 4.35 -15.04
N THR A 309 15.86 4.90 -15.54
CA THR A 309 17.14 4.26 -15.74
C THR A 309 17.74 3.80 -14.42
N ILE A 310 18.13 2.57 -14.40
CA ILE A 310 18.61 1.79 -13.27
C ILE A 310 20.13 1.87 -13.22
N LEU A 311 20.65 1.94 -12.01
CA LEU A 311 22.00 1.55 -11.59
C LEU A 311 23.13 1.94 -12.57
N GLY A 312 23.43 3.23 -12.66
CA GLY A 312 24.71 3.72 -13.14
C GLY A 312 25.73 3.62 -12.01
N GLY A 313 26.70 2.70 -12.16
CA GLY A 313 27.84 2.61 -11.29
C GLY A 313 28.61 3.91 -11.24
N GLY A 314 28.96 4.37 -10.04
CA GLY A 314 29.90 5.47 -9.87
C GLY A 314 31.28 5.05 -10.39
N GLU A 315 31.70 5.66 -11.48
CA GLU A 315 33.10 5.63 -11.89
C GLU A 315 33.96 6.23 -10.77
N ARG A 316 34.86 5.40 -10.25
CA ARG A 316 36.03 5.88 -9.54
C ARG A 316 37.07 6.24 -10.57
N THR A 317 37.37 7.50 -10.69
CA THR A 317 38.63 7.95 -11.32
C THR A 317 39.67 8.26 -10.23
N PRO A 318 40.96 8.09 -10.51
CA PRO A 318 42.08 7.89 -9.59
C PRO A 318 42.43 9.08 -8.71
#